data_debf906fb408cb1ad8d89edaafe05600
#
_entry.id   debf906fb408cb1ad8d89edaafe05600
#
_cell.length_a   1.000
_cell.length_b   1.000
_cell.length_c   1.000
_cell.angle_alpha   90.00
_cell.angle_beta   90.00
_cell.angle_gamma   90.00
#
_symmetry.space_group_name_H-M   'P 1'
#
loop_
_entity.id
_entity.type
_entity.pdbx_description
1 polymer ?
#
loop_
_entity_poly.entity_id
_entity_poly.type
_entity_poly.pdbx_seq_one_letter_code
_entity_poly.pdbx_strand_id
1 'polypeptide(L)'
;MPYNRLYRLEQIMADILIEVQGQDAIAATEELLSISGISGSYEVDSEVEREGTLATIATIIGIVGGAIAIAEQIRKWYQEYKQGKSGKTIEKVLIVGKNGQRLLLQNATLDEIQKILES
;
A
#
# COMPACT_ATOMS: atom_id res chain seq x y z
N MET A 1 8.72 -28.05 2.32
CA MET A 1 7.69 -28.82 1.66
C MET A 1 7.25 -28.15 0.39
N PRO A 2 7.32 -28.82 -0.75
CA PRO A 2 6.93 -28.22 -2.02
C PRO A 2 5.46 -27.79 -2.05
N TYR A 3 4.65 -28.50 -1.35
CA TYR A 3 3.23 -28.23 -1.21
C TYR A 3 2.96 -26.84 -0.62
N ASN A 4 3.64 -26.50 0.46
CA ASN A 4 3.49 -25.18 1.09
C ASN A 4 4.05 -24.07 0.23
N ARG A 5 5.06 -24.37 -0.53
CA ARG A 5 5.68 -23.39 -1.43
C ARG A 5 4.73 -23.00 -2.55
N LEU A 6 4.02 -23.97 -3.12
CA LEU A 6 3.04 -23.71 -4.16
C LEU A 6 1.90 -22.83 -3.63
N TYR A 7 1.44 -23.13 -2.44
CA TYR A 7 0.39 -22.36 -1.81
C TYR A 7 0.81 -20.91 -1.62
N ARG A 8 2.04 -20.68 -1.17
CA ARG A 8 2.58 -19.34 -1.04
C ARG A 8 2.65 -18.58 -2.34
N LEU A 9 3.09 -19.24 -3.39
CA LEU A 9 3.18 -18.63 -4.70
C LEU A 9 1.81 -18.18 -5.19
N GLU A 10 0.79 -18.99 -4.98
CA GLU A 10 -0.55 -18.64 -5.36
C GLU A 10 -1.04 -17.42 -4.59
N GLN A 11 -0.77 -17.34 -3.30
CA GLN A 11 -1.16 -16.18 -2.50
C GLN A 11 -0.43 -14.92 -2.95
N ILE A 12 0.85 -15.02 -3.21
CA ILE A 12 1.63 -13.88 -3.67
C ILE A 12 1.10 -13.36 -5.00
N MET A 13 0.75 -14.27 -5.90
CA MET A 13 0.22 -13.89 -7.20
C MET A 13 -1.19 -13.29 -7.11
N ALA A 14 -1.95 -13.63 -6.07
CA ALA A 14 -3.29 -13.09 -5.86
C ALA A 14 -3.27 -11.77 -5.09
N ASP A 15 -2.16 -11.46 -4.42
CA ASP A 15 -2.07 -10.31 -3.55
C ASP A 15 -1.44 -9.11 -4.25
N ILE A 16 -1.79 -7.93 -3.76
CA ILE A 16 -1.07 -6.72 -4.12
C ILE A 16 -0.20 -6.31 -2.95
N LEU A 17 0.82 -5.51 -3.24
CA LEU A 17 1.66 -4.93 -2.22
C LEU A 17 1.45 -3.42 -2.22
N ILE A 18 1.32 -2.85 -1.03
CA ILE A 18 1.25 -1.40 -0.88
C ILE A 18 2.34 -1.00 0.11
N GLU A 19 3.34 -0.29 -0.39
CA GLU A 19 4.46 0.14 0.42
C GLU A 19 4.26 1.60 0.80
N VAL A 20 4.22 1.87 2.10
CA VAL A 20 4.04 3.22 2.64
C VAL A 20 5.33 3.63 3.33
N GLN A 21 5.89 4.74 2.92
CA GLN A 21 7.14 5.26 3.46
C GLN A 21 6.94 6.64 4.05
N GLY A 22 7.47 6.85 5.25
CA GLY A 22 7.41 8.14 5.91
C GLY A 22 7.42 8.04 7.41
N GLN A 23 7.39 9.19 8.07
CA GLN A 23 7.43 9.26 9.52
C GLN A 23 6.24 8.54 10.16
N ASP A 24 5.07 8.70 9.59
CA ASP A 24 3.83 8.12 10.12
C ASP A 24 3.34 6.94 9.30
N ALA A 25 4.26 6.20 8.70
CA ALA A 25 3.91 5.08 7.82
C ALA A 25 3.07 4.00 8.53
N ILE A 26 3.39 3.69 9.78
CA ILE A 26 2.65 2.66 10.52
C ILE A 26 1.20 3.09 10.75
N ALA A 27 1.00 4.31 11.23
CA ALA A 27 -0.34 4.83 11.46
C ALA A 27 -1.15 4.90 10.17
N ALA A 28 -0.52 5.36 9.09
CA ALA A 28 -1.16 5.44 7.79
C ALA A 28 -1.55 4.07 7.26
N THR A 29 -0.69 3.08 7.47
CA THR A 29 -0.92 1.71 7.04
C THR A 29 -2.09 1.08 7.80
N GLU A 30 -2.15 1.29 9.10
CA GLU A 30 -3.25 0.77 9.91
C GLU A 30 -4.58 1.39 9.47
N GLU A 31 -4.57 2.68 9.17
CA GLU A 31 -5.77 3.35 8.69
C GLU A 31 -6.20 2.81 7.33
N LEU A 32 -5.24 2.56 6.45
CA LEU A 32 -5.54 1.98 5.13
C LEU A 32 -6.16 0.59 5.26
N LEU A 33 -5.62 -0.24 6.16
CA LEU A 33 -6.16 -1.58 6.39
C LEU A 33 -7.54 -1.56 7.03
N SER A 34 -7.97 -0.45 7.60
CA SER A 34 -9.32 -0.33 8.15
C SER A 34 -10.36 -0.06 7.09
N ILE A 35 -9.95 0.24 5.85
CA ILE A 35 -10.88 0.45 4.75
C ILE A 35 -11.56 -0.86 4.40
N SER A 36 -12.90 -0.83 4.33
CA SER A 36 -13.66 -2.01 3.96
C SER A 36 -13.32 -2.44 2.54
N GLY A 37 -13.03 -3.70 2.34
CA GLY A 37 -12.61 -4.23 1.04
C GLY A 37 -11.11 -4.44 0.92
N ILE A 38 -10.33 -3.89 1.84
CA ILE A 38 -8.90 -4.17 1.91
C ILE A 38 -8.66 -5.10 3.08
N SER A 39 -8.12 -6.27 2.83
CA SER A 39 -7.78 -7.21 3.88
C SER A 39 -6.36 -7.72 3.67
N GLY A 40 -5.64 -7.90 4.75
CA GLY A 40 -4.27 -8.35 4.68
C GLY A 40 -3.53 -8.04 5.96
N SER A 41 -2.23 -8.13 5.89
CA SER A 41 -1.34 -7.82 7.00
C SER A 41 -0.26 -6.86 6.52
N TYR A 42 0.45 -6.27 7.46
CA TYR A 42 1.57 -5.44 7.08
C TYR A 42 2.82 -5.81 7.87
N GLU A 43 3.95 -5.53 7.27
CA GLU A 43 5.25 -5.71 7.90
C GLU A 43 5.95 -4.36 7.90
N VAL A 44 6.68 -4.10 8.96
CA VAL A 44 7.48 -2.88 9.07
C VAL A 44 8.93 -3.26 8.79
N ASP A 45 9.47 -2.69 7.72
CA ASP A 45 10.89 -2.80 7.46
C ASP A 45 11.63 -1.88 8.41
N SER A 46 12.90 -2.17 8.60
CA SER A 46 13.73 -1.39 9.48
C SER A 46 13.68 0.09 9.12
N GLU A 47 13.88 0.93 10.11
CA GLU A 47 14.02 2.35 9.90
C GLU A 47 15.21 2.62 8.97
N VAL A 48 14.94 3.35 7.92
CA VAL A 48 15.97 3.71 6.94
C VAL A 48 16.38 5.15 7.21
N GLU A 49 17.66 5.36 7.44
CA GLU A 49 18.19 6.71 7.62
C GLU A 49 18.50 7.31 6.25
N ARG A 50 17.84 8.41 5.95
CA ARG A 50 18.12 9.18 4.74
C ARG A 50 18.38 10.61 5.13
N GLU A 51 19.55 11.13 4.78
CA GLU A 51 19.89 12.51 5.04
C GLU A 51 19.70 12.92 6.51
N GLY A 52 19.99 12.01 7.42
CA GLY A 52 19.85 12.28 8.85
C GLY A 52 18.43 12.15 9.38
N THR A 53 17.48 11.74 8.56
CA THR A 53 16.10 11.56 8.96
C THR A 53 15.74 10.08 8.91
N LEU A 54 15.14 9.59 9.98
CA LEU A 54 14.66 8.21 10.02
C LEU A 54 13.31 8.12 9.34
N ALA A 55 13.22 7.26 8.35
CA ALA A 55 11.96 6.97 7.65
C ALA A 55 11.58 5.52 7.91
N THR A 56 10.31 5.31 8.20
CA THR A 56 9.75 3.98 8.41
C THR A 56 9.10 3.52 7.12
N ILE A 57 9.32 2.26 6.75
CA ILE A 57 8.68 1.65 5.60
C ILE A 57 7.78 0.53 6.09
N ALA A 58 6.49 0.64 5.81
CA ALA A 58 5.52 -0.40 6.14
C ALA A 58 4.96 -0.95 4.82
N THR A 59 4.94 -2.26 4.69
CA THR A 59 4.47 -2.91 3.47
C THR A 59 3.24 -3.75 3.79
N ILE A 60 2.14 -3.44 3.12
CA ILE A 60 0.91 -4.21 3.21
C ILE A 60 0.95 -5.30 2.15
N ILE A 61 0.64 -6.51 2.56
CA ILE A 61 0.42 -7.64 1.67
C ILE A 61 -1.05 -7.97 1.81
N GLY A 62 -1.83 -7.76 0.76
CA GLY A 62 -3.25 -7.91 0.94
C GLY A 62 -4.03 -8.18 -0.33
N ILE A 63 -5.32 -8.40 -0.13
CA ILE A 63 -6.27 -8.64 -1.19
C ILE A 63 -7.22 -7.45 -1.22
N VAL A 64 -7.49 -6.95 -2.41
CA VAL A 64 -8.41 -5.84 -2.60
C VAL A 64 -9.60 -6.33 -3.39
N GLY A 65 -10.79 -6.17 -2.82
CA GLY A 65 -12.03 -6.50 -3.49
C GLY A 65 -12.77 -5.23 -3.90
N GLY A 66 -13.50 -5.25 -5.02
CA GLY A 66 -14.26 -4.11 -5.46
C GLY A 66 -13.39 -2.94 -5.90
N ALA A 67 -12.52 -3.18 -6.86
CA ALA A 67 -11.44 -2.27 -7.23
C ALA A 67 -11.87 -0.82 -7.48
N ILE A 68 -13.06 -0.58 -8.02
CA ILE A 68 -13.51 0.78 -8.32
C ILE A 68 -13.68 1.61 -7.05
N ALA A 69 -14.43 1.08 -6.10
CA ALA A 69 -14.69 1.78 -4.84
C ALA A 69 -13.42 1.92 -4.01
N ILE A 70 -12.59 0.89 -4.02
CA ILE A 70 -11.36 0.89 -3.24
C ILE A 70 -10.37 1.90 -3.80
N ALA A 71 -10.28 2.03 -5.11
CA ALA A 71 -9.38 3.01 -5.73
C ALA A 71 -9.69 4.44 -5.27
N GLU A 72 -10.97 4.79 -5.19
CA GLU A 72 -11.35 6.11 -4.68
C GLU A 72 -10.95 6.30 -3.23
N GLN A 73 -11.13 5.29 -2.40
CA GLN A 73 -10.78 5.38 -1.00
C GLN A 73 -9.28 5.46 -0.77
N ILE A 74 -8.51 4.71 -1.54
CA ILE A 74 -7.05 4.79 -1.47
C ILE A 74 -6.58 6.19 -1.86
N ARG A 75 -7.13 6.74 -2.93
CA ARG A 75 -6.78 8.08 -3.37
C ARG A 75 -7.11 9.12 -2.33
N LYS A 76 -8.29 9.04 -1.73
CA LYS A 76 -8.71 9.97 -0.69
C LYS A 76 -7.81 9.87 0.53
N TRP A 77 -7.51 8.64 0.97
CA TRP A 77 -6.60 8.39 2.08
C TRP A 77 -5.23 9.03 1.82
N TYR A 78 -4.69 8.83 0.64
CA TYR A 78 -3.40 9.39 0.27
C TYR A 78 -3.43 10.92 0.29
N GLN A 79 -4.46 11.52 -0.28
CA GLN A 79 -4.58 12.97 -0.33
C GLN A 79 -4.68 13.59 1.06
N GLU A 80 -5.40 12.96 1.96
CA GLU A 80 -5.51 13.44 3.34
C GLU A 80 -4.16 13.50 4.03
N TYR A 81 -3.34 12.47 3.83
CA TYR A 81 -2.01 12.46 4.42
C TYR A 81 -1.09 13.47 3.76
N LYS A 82 -1.16 13.63 2.46
CA LYS A 82 -0.33 14.61 1.77
C LYS A 82 -0.69 16.06 2.14
N GLN A 83 -1.93 16.31 2.48
CA GLN A 83 -2.36 17.62 2.92
C GLN A 83 -2.07 17.89 4.38
N GLY A 84 -1.66 16.86 5.12
CA GLY A 84 -1.31 17.00 6.52
C GLY A 84 -2.48 17.30 7.44
N LYS A 85 -3.70 16.98 7.04
CA LYS A 85 -4.91 17.30 7.81
C LYS A 85 -4.94 16.64 9.19
N SER A 86 -4.33 15.48 9.32
CA SER A 86 -4.31 14.74 10.58
C SER A 86 -3.10 15.10 11.45
N GLY A 87 -2.24 15.99 10.97
CA GLY A 87 -0.97 16.27 11.61
C GLY A 87 0.09 15.18 11.41
N LYS A 88 -0.26 14.14 10.65
CA LYS A 88 0.65 13.04 10.33
C LYS A 88 1.08 13.14 8.89
N THR A 89 2.29 12.66 8.59
CA THR A 89 2.83 12.77 7.25
C THR A 89 3.39 11.46 6.75
N ILE A 90 3.23 11.24 5.45
CA ILE A 90 3.90 10.16 4.73
C ILE A 90 4.58 10.78 3.51
N GLU A 91 5.65 10.14 3.06
CA GLU A 91 6.43 10.65 1.94
C GLU A 91 6.04 10.01 0.63
N LYS A 92 5.83 8.70 0.64
CA LYS A 92 5.72 7.94 -0.60
C LYS A 92 4.82 6.73 -0.41
N VAL A 93 4.00 6.47 -1.40
CA VAL A 93 3.19 5.25 -1.44
C VAL A 93 3.38 4.61 -2.81
N LEU A 94 3.76 3.34 -2.80
CA LEU A 94 3.97 2.55 -4.01
C LEU A 94 3.03 1.35 -3.97
N ILE A 95 2.26 1.16 -5.05
CA ILE A 95 1.44 -0.03 -5.21
C ILE A 95 2.11 -0.94 -6.23
N VAL A 96 2.24 -2.21 -5.88
CA VAL A 96 2.72 -3.24 -6.80
C VAL A 96 1.56 -4.17 -7.09
N GLY A 97 1.15 -4.21 -8.34
CA GLY A 97 0.04 -5.06 -8.77
C GLY A 97 0.43 -6.53 -8.84
N LYS A 98 -0.57 -7.37 -9.02
CA LYS A 98 -0.37 -8.83 -9.10
C LYS A 98 0.58 -9.25 -10.22
N ASN A 99 0.58 -8.47 -11.30
CA ASN A 99 1.45 -8.74 -12.44
C ASN A 99 2.84 -8.10 -12.32
N GLY A 100 3.15 -7.51 -11.16
CA GLY A 100 4.44 -6.90 -10.93
C GLY A 100 4.55 -5.45 -11.38
N GLN A 101 3.50 -4.88 -11.95
CA GLN A 101 3.51 -3.46 -12.30
C GLN A 101 3.54 -2.60 -11.06
N ARG A 102 4.20 -1.45 -11.16
CA ARG A 102 4.42 -0.55 -10.04
C ARG A 102 3.79 0.81 -10.34
N LEU A 103 3.15 1.38 -9.33
CA LEU A 103 2.52 2.70 -9.45
C LEU A 103 2.81 3.52 -8.21
N LEU A 104 3.42 4.68 -8.40
CA LEU A 104 3.56 5.67 -7.34
C LEU A 104 2.28 6.49 -7.27
N LEU A 105 1.74 6.67 -6.06
CA LEU A 105 0.49 7.41 -5.91
C LEU A 105 0.66 8.91 -6.13
N GLN A 106 1.88 9.42 -6.07
CA GLN A 106 2.12 10.82 -6.39
C GLN A 106 1.71 11.07 -7.85
N ASN A 107 0.74 11.94 -8.04
CA ASN A 107 0.20 12.27 -9.36
C ASN A 107 -0.54 11.11 -10.07
N ALA A 108 -0.86 10.05 -9.35
CA ALA A 108 -1.62 8.95 -9.95
C ALA A 108 -3.08 9.35 -10.11
N THR A 109 -3.65 8.98 -11.25
CA THR A 109 -5.07 9.19 -11.50
C THR A 109 -5.88 8.05 -10.91
N LEU A 110 -7.17 8.30 -10.71
CA LEU A 110 -8.07 7.27 -10.23
C LEU A 110 -8.07 6.04 -11.17
N ASP A 111 -8.06 6.31 -12.47
CA ASP A 111 -8.03 5.25 -13.48
C ASP A 111 -6.77 4.38 -13.36
N GLU A 112 -5.63 5.00 -13.14
CA GLU A 112 -4.38 4.26 -12.94
C GLU A 112 -4.43 3.38 -11.71
N ILE A 113 -5.00 3.90 -10.62
CA ILE A 113 -5.13 3.11 -9.40
C ILE A 113 -6.06 1.91 -9.63
N GLN A 114 -7.20 2.15 -10.29
CA GLN A 114 -8.11 1.07 -10.62
C GLN A 114 -7.44 -0.02 -11.45
N LYS A 115 -6.68 0.37 -12.45
CA LYS A 115 -6.02 -0.58 -13.34
C LYS A 115 -5.01 -1.44 -12.61
N ILE A 116 -4.22 -0.85 -11.73
CA ILE A 116 -3.22 -1.63 -11.01
C ILE A 116 -3.85 -2.58 -10.00
N LEU A 117 -4.97 -2.21 -9.41
CA LEU A 117 -5.69 -3.09 -8.49
C LEU A 117 -6.35 -4.25 -9.21
N GLU A 118 -6.71 -4.09 -10.46
CA GLU A 118 -7.36 -5.12 -11.27
C GLU A 118 -6.39 -6.05 -12.00
N SER A 119 -5.16 -5.62 -12.14
CA SER A 119 -4.17 -6.37 -12.94
C SER A 119 -3.69 -7.67 -12.29
#